data_5a0673aca5e82461466dc436b1701f00
#
_entry.id   5a0673aca5e82461466dc436b1701f00
#
_cell.length_a   1.000
_cell.length_b   1.000
_cell.length_c   1.000
_cell.angle_alpha   90.00
_cell.angle_beta   90.00
_cell.angle_gamma   90.00
#
_symmetry.space_group_name_H-M   'P 1'
#
loop_
_entity.id
_entity.type
_entity.pdbx_description
1 polymer ?
#
loop_
_entity_poly.entity_id
_entity_poly.type
_entity_poly.pdbx_seq_one_letter_code
_entity_poly.pdbx_strand_id
1 'polypeptide(L)'
;MKNKIKEKIKEVFYINNGYIRTKDISSAGIGRRYLRDLINEDVIERIKQGLYRWKDVKFDVEEELINVSKIIPHGVICLVSALAYYELTTYTPGEYTVAVKRNYNIKLPNYPPIKLYYFSDKYYVDGVEKIDINGNIIKIYNIEKTICDCLRYRNKISKDIIVESIKEYVKRKDKNISKLMNYATKAKVRDVIQKYVEVLV
;
A
#
# COMPACT_ATOMS: atom_id res chain seq x y z
N MET A 1 -9.64 24.41 -23.55
CA MET A 1 -10.60 23.25 -23.58
C MET A 1 -12.02 23.78 -23.39
N LYS A 2 -13.07 23.21 -24.05
CA LYS A 2 -14.46 23.65 -23.83
C LYS A 2 -14.87 23.31 -22.38
N ASN A 3 -15.33 24.27 -21.59
CA ASN A 3 -15.70 24.08 -20.15
C ASN A 3 -16.58 22.85 -19.91
N LYS A 4 -17.56 22.59 -20.77
CA LYS A 4 -18.45 21.43 -20.69
C LYS A 4 -17.73 20.07 -20.75
N ILE A 5 -16.62 19.97 -21.49
CA ILE A 5 -15.81 18.74 -21.57
C ILE A 5 -14.95 18.59 -20.32
N LYS A 6 -14.43 19.69 -19.76
CA LYS A 6 -13.64 19.68 -18.52
C LYS A 6 -14.50 19.20 -17.34
N GLU A 7 -15.73 19.72 -17.22
CA GLU A 7 -16.68 19.27 -16.20
C GLU A 7 -17.02 17.78 -16.34
N LYS A 8 -17.31 17.30 -17.54
CA LYS A 8 -17.58 15.88 -17.78
C LYS A 8 -16.38 14.99 -17.40
N ILE A 9 -15.16 15.44 -17.68
CA ILE A 9 -13.95 14.70 -17.27
C ILE A 9 -13.83 14.73 -15.75
N LYS A 10 -14.06 15.86 -15.11
CA LYS A 10 -14.04 16.02 -13.65
C LYS A 10 -15.01 15.05 -12.97
N GLU A 11 -16.24 14.93 -13.47
CA GLU A 11 -17.22 13.96 -12.98
C GLU A 11 -16.70 12.51 -13.04
N VAL A 12 -16.04 12.12 -14.15
CA VAL A 12 -15.46 10.78 -14.28
C VAL A 12 -14.36 10.56 -13.24
N PHE A 13 -13.54 11.57 -12.92
CA PHE A 13 -12.56 11.48 -11.85
C PHE A 13 -13.22 11.33 -10.48
N TYR A 14 -14.25 12.13 -10.17
CA TYR A 14 -14.95 12.08 -8.88
C TYR A 14 -15.64 10.73 -8.64
N ILE A 15 -16.33 10.18 -9.64
CA ILE A 15 -16.94 8.83 -9.57
C ILE A 15 -15.89 7.75 -9.28
N ASN A 16 -14.64 7.96 -9.69
CA ASN A 16 -13.52 7.03 -9.48
C ASN A 16 -12.57 7.48 -8.35
N ASN A 17 -13.08 8.26 -7.38
CA ASN A 17 -12.34 8.73 -6.20
C ASN A 17 -11.01 9.43 -6.56
N GLY A 18 -11.05 10.32 -7.56
CA GLY A 18 -9.91 11.12 -7.99
C GLY A 18 -8.93 10.43 -8.93
N TYR A 19 -9.11 9.15 -9.26
CA TYR A 19 -8.21 8.38 -10.13
C TYR A 19 -8.93 7.81 -11.35
N ILE A 20 -8.32 7.91 -12.54
CA ILE A 20 -8.84 7.30 -13.75
C ILE A 20 -7.76 6.56 -14.53
N ARG A 21 -8.20 5.55 -15.26
CA ARG A 21 -7.38 4.90 -16.31
C ARG A 21 -7.77 5.43 -17.68
N THR A 22 -6.85 5.34 -18.64
CA THR A 22 -7.14 5.72 -20.04
C THR A 22 -8.40 5.04 -20.60
N LYS A 23 -8.69 3.81 -20.17
CA LYS A 23 -9.90 3.08 -20.57
C LYS A 23 -11.18 3.76 -20.05
N ASP A 24 -11.17 4.32 -18.83
CA ASP A 24 -12.35 4.94 -18.22
C ASP A 24 -12.76 6.19 -19.00
N ILE A 25 -11.77 6.99 -19.45
CA ILE A 25 -11.98 8.14 -20.33
C ILE A 25 -12.55 7.70 -21.68
N SER A 26 -11.99 6.65 -22.27
CA SER A 26 -12.47 6.11 -23.56
C SER A 26 -13.91 5.58 -23.44
N SER A 27 -14.24 4.89 -22.36
CA SER A 27 -15.59 4.39 -22.08
C SER A 27 -16.62 5.50 -21.85
N ALA A 28 -16.18 6.67 -21.33
CA ALA A 28 -17.03 7.86 -21.20
C ALA A 28 -17.20 8.64 -22.54
N GLY A 29 -16.66 8.13 -23.65
CA GLY A 29 -16.71 8.77 -24.97
C GLY A 29 -15.88 10.04 -25.07
N ILE A 30 -14.84 10.19 -24.22
CA ILE A 30 -13.97 11.36 -24.18
C ILE A 30 -12.66 11.05 -24.88
N GLY A 31 -12.23 11.94 -25.78
CA GLY A 31 -10.97 11.78 -26.52
C GLY A 31 -9.74 11.90 -25.61
N ARG A 32 -8.78 10.99 -25.76
CA ARG A 32 -7.53 10.95 -24.95
C ARG A 32 -6.69 12.22 -25.05
N ARG A 33 -6.85 13.02 -26.11
CA ARG A 33 -6.15 14.31 -26.29
C ARG A 33 -6.38 15.26 -25.11
N TYR A 34 -7.58 15.24 -24.52
CA TYR A 34 -7.93 16.10 -23.39
C TYR A 34 -7.15 15.79 -22.10
N LEU A 35 -6.63 14.56 -21.95
CA LEU A 35 -5.73 14.25 -20.84
C LEU A 35 -4.41 15.02 -20.95
N ARG A 36 -3.90 15.22 -22.16
CA ARG A 36 -2.68 16.01 -22.41
C ARG A 36 -2.92 17.49 -22.07
N ASP A 37 -4.07 18.02 -22.49
CA ASP A 37 -4.44 19.41 -22.19
C ASP A 37 -4.52 19.63 -20.69
N LEU A 38 -5.17 18.72 -19.94
CA LEU A 38 -5.29 18.80 -18.47
C LEU A 38 -3.96 18.63 -17.74
N ILE A 39 -3.02 17.85 -18.26
CA ILE A 39 -1.65 17.75 -17.74
C ILE A 39 -0.93 19.10 -17.93
N ASN A 40 -1.02 19.67 -19.13
CA ASN A 40 -0.39 20.96 -19.45
C ASN A 40 -0.99 22.13 -18.64
N GLU A 41 -2.30 22.05 -18.31
CA GLU A 41 -2.98 22.99 -17.39
C GLU A 41 -2.70 22.71 -15.92
N ASP A 42 -1.87 21.73 -15.58
CA ASP A 42 -1.53 21.31 -14.23
C ASP A 42 -2.74 20.88 -13.34
N VAL A 43 -3.84 20.46 -13.98
CA VAL A 43 -5.08 20.03 -13.32
C VAL A 43 -5.03 18.57 -12.90
N ILE A 44 -4.37 17.73 -13.71
CA ILE A 44 -4.16 16.33 -13.42
C ILE A 44 -2.68 15.98 -13.48
N GLU A 45 -2.29 14.92 -12.82
CA GLU A 45 -0.96 14.34 -12.97
C GLU A 45 -1.02 12.89 -13.47
N ARG A 46 0.05 12.47 -14.10
CA ARG A 46 0.21 11.11 -14.59
C ARG A 46 1.01 10.29 -13.57
N ILE A 47 0.33 9.42 -12.83
CA ILE A 47 0.96 8.52 -11.83
C ILE A 47 1.83 7.45 -12.51
N LYS A 48 1.32 6.86 -13.59
CA LYS A 48 2.05 5.96 -14.50
C LYS A 48 1.39 5.94 -15.87
N GLN A 49 1.97 5.21 -16.81
CA GLN A 49 1.35 5.06 -18.13
C GLN A 49 -0.10 4.54 -18.03
N GLY A 50 -1.04 5.36 -18.49
CA GLY A 50 -2.46 5.03 -18.50
C GLY A 50 -3.19 5.16 -17.16
N LEU A 51 -2.57 5.74 -16.12
CA LEU A 51 -3.18 6.06 -14.83
C LEU A 51 -2.93 7.53 -14.48
N TYR A 52 -4.00 8.25 -14.19
CA TYR A 52 -4.00 9.69 -13.94
C TYR A 52 -4.75 9.99 -12.65
N ARG A 53 -4.40 11.12 -12.01
CA ARG A 53 -4.99 11.64 -10.79
C ARG A 53 -5.38 13.09 -10.96
N TRP A 54 -6.51 13.50 -10.38
CA TRP A 54 -6.93 14.89 -10.28
C TRP A 54 -6.20 15.58 -9.12
N LYS A 55 -5.62 16.77 -9.32
CA LYS A 55 -4.72 17.42 -8.33
C LYS A 55 -5.43 18.13 -7.19
N ASP A 56 -6.69 18.53 -7.35
CA ASP A 56 -7.46 19.28 -6.31
C ASP A 56 -7.80 18.44 -5.06
N VAL A 57 -7.51 17.16 -5.05
CA VAL A 57 -7.70 16.29 -3.88
C VAL A 57 -6.52 16.51 -2.95
N LYS A 58 -6.76 17.08 -1.75
CA LYS A 58 -5.71 17.31 -0.73
C LYS A 58 -5.09 16.00 -0.28
N PHE A 59 -3.78 16.02 -0.10
CA PHE A 59 -2.95 14.86 0.08
C PHE A 59 -2.40 14.76 1.50
N ASP A 60 -2.61 13.60 2.08
CA ASP A 60 -2.04 13.16 3.32
C ASP A 60 -1.05 12.00 3.06
N VAL A 61 -0.26 11.59 4.05
CA VAL A 61 0.69 10.45 3.95
C VAL A 61 -0.02 9.17 3.43
N GLU A 62 -1.29 9.03 3.74
CA GLU A 62 -2.15 7.94 3.25
C GLU A 62 -2.33 7.92 1.74
N GLU A 63 -2.16 9.06 1.07
CA GLU A 63 -2.37 9.16 -0.37
C GLU A 63 -1.33 8.43 -1.19
N GLU A 64 -0.07 8.43 -0.76
CA GLU A 64 0.94 7.66 -1.46
C GLU A 64 0.65 6.16 -1.39
N LEU A 65 0.03 5.67 -0.31
CA LEU A 65 -0.46 4.29 -0.23
C LEU A 65 -1.59 4.02 -1.24
N ILE A 66 -2.47 5.00 -1.45
CA ILE A 66 -3.49 4.92 -2.51
C ILE A 66 -2.81 4.86 -3.88
N ASN A 67 -1.85 5.74 -4.17
CA ASN A 67 -1.08 5.73 -5.42
C ASN A 67 -0.43 4.36 -5.66
N VAL A 68 0.25 3.81 -4.65
CA VAL A 68 0.87 2.49 -4.71
C VAL A 68 -0.17 1.40 -5.00
N SER A 69 -1.33 1.44 -4.34
CA SER A 69 -2.40 0.46 -4.55
C SER A 69 -3.00 0.55 -5.97
N LYS A 70 -3.13 1.75 -6.52
CA LYS A 70 -3.60 1.97 -7.91
C LYS A 70 -2.55 1.54 -8.94
N ILE A 71 -1.26 1.72 -8.62
CA ILE A 71 -0.15 1.23 -9.44
C ILE A 71 -0.15 -0.30 -9.46
N ILE A 72 -0.31 -0.95 -8.30
CA ILE A 72 -0.28 -2.41 -8.14
C ILE A 72 -1.62 -2.92 -7.57
N PRO A 73 -2.68 -3.05 -8.38
CA PRO A 73 -4.02 -3.40 -7.90
C PRO A 73 -4.12 -4.75 -7.20
N HIS A 74 -3.16 -5.65 -7.48
CA HIS A 74 -3.04 -6.95 -6.82
C HIS A 74 -1.97 -6.93 -5.71
N GLY A 75 -1.32 -5.79 -5.44
CA GLY A 75 -0.35 -5.65 -4.37
C GLY A 75 -1.02 -5.61 -2.98
N VAL A 76 -0.27 -6.04 -1.98
CA VAL A 76 -0.63 -5.91 -0.56
C VAL A 76 0.49 -5.16 0.14
N ILE A 77 0.19 -4.03 0.76
CA ILE A 77 1.17 -3.29 1.57
C ILE A 77 1.69 -4.21 2.67
N CYS A 78 3.00 -4.27 2.86
CA CYS A 78 3.62 -5.24 3.74
C CYS A 78 4.86 -4.66 4.47
N LEU A 79 5.44 -5.44 5.33
CA LEU A 79 6.71 -5.17 6.00
C LEU A 79 6.78 -3.73 6.58
N VAL A 80 7.86 -2.99 6.30
CA VAL A 80 8.12 -1.68 6.91
C VAL A 80 7.04 -0.65 6.58
N SER A 81 6.49 -0.66 5.35
CA SER A 81 5.38 0.23 5.00
C SER A 81 4.09 -0.09 5.77
N ALA A 82 3.83 -1.36 6.06
CA ALA A 82 2.70 -1.74 6.91
C ALA A 82 2.97 -1.41 8.39
N LEU A 83 4.22 -1.58 8.88
CA LEU A 83 4.59 -1.14 10.23
C LEU A 83 4.38 0.37 10.40
N ALA A 84 4.81 1.18 9.43
CA ALA A 84 4.62 2.63 9.46
C ALA A 84 3.14 3.02 9.45
N TYR A 85 2.31 2.36 8.62
CA TYR A 85 0.87 2.59 8.58
C TYR A 85 0.19 2.30 9.92
N TYR A 86 0.59 1.22 10.61
CA TYR A 86 0.04 0.86 11.93
C TYR A 86 0.71 1.59 13.09
N GLU A 87 1.58 2.57 12.81
CA GLU A 87 2.34 3.33 13.82
C GLU A 87 3.17 2.44 14.76
N LEU A 88 3.68 1.33 14.23
CA LEU A 88 4.53 0.40 14.98
C LEU A 88 6.02 0.71 14.87
N THR A 89 6.38 1.78 14.19
CA THR A 89 7.74 2.29 14.06
C THR A 89 7.73 3.78 13.78
N THR A 90 8.71 4.48 14.27
CA THR A 90 8.97 5.89 13.97
C THR A 90 9.75 6.06 12.65
N TYR A 91 10.25 4.95 12.10
CA TYR A 91 11.00 4.97 10.85
C TYR A 91 10.09 5.27 9.65
N THR A 92 10.41 6.32 8.90
CA THR A 92 9.75 6.66 7.63
C THR A 92 10.46 5.92 6.49
N PRO A 93 9.82 4.93 5.84
CA PRO A 93 10.46 4.18 4.77
C PRO A 93 10.68 5.05 3.51
N GLY A 94 11.88 5.01 2.94
CA GLY A 94 12.21 5.69 1.68
C GLY A 94 11.64 4.99 0.44
N GLU A 95 11.05 3.79 0.58
CA GLU A 95 10.41 3.02 -0.48
C GLU A 95 9.19 2.27 0.07
N TYR A 96 8.13 2.15 -0.73
CA TYR A 96 6.94 1.39 -0.36
C TYR A 96 7.15 -0.10 -0.57
N THR A 97 6.99 -0.89 0.48
CA THR A 97 7.12 -2.34 0.42
C THR A 97 5.78 -3.00 0.12
N VAL A 98 5.72 -3.75 -0.97
CA VAL A 98 4.49 -4.35 -1.49
C VAL A 98 4.68 -5.83 -1.78
N ALA A 99 3.85 -6.67 -1.19
CA ALA A 99 3.80 -8.09 -1.48
C ALA A 99 2.99 -8.36 -2.75
N VAL A 100 3.52 -9.23 -3.60
CA VAL A 100 2.86 -9.73 -4.81
C VAL A 100 3.07 -11.25 -4.91
N LYS A 101 2.25 -11.92 -5.72
CA LYS A 101 2.43 -13.34 -6.03
C LYS A 101 3.73 -13.58 -6.81
N ARG A 102 4.33 -14.77 -6.68
CA ARG A 102 5.63 -15.10 -7.32
C ARG A 102 5.68 -14.84 -8.81
N ASN A 103 4.59 -15.05 -9.53
CA ASN A 103 4.53 -14.92 -10.99
C ASN A 103 4.01 -13.54 -11.43
N TYR A 104 3.87 -12.58 -10.51
CA TYR A 104 3.39 -11.25 -10.84
C TYR A 104 4.50 -10.44 -11.48
N ASN A 105 4.26 -9.98 -12.71
CA ASN A 105 5.18 -9.11 -13.44
C ASN A 105 4.52 -7.76 -13.71
N ILE A 106 5.20 -6.68 -13.36
CA ILE A 106 4.73 -5.32 -13.57
C ILE A 106 5.91 -4.38 -13.78
N LYS A 107 5.77 -3.48 -14.74
CA LYS A 107 6.68 -2.35 -14.89
C LYS A 107 6.28 -1.26 -13.88
N LEU A 108 7.17 -0.99 -12.94
CA LEU A 108 6.99 0.06 -11.96
C LEU A 108 7.32 1.44 -12.55
N PRO A 109 6.70 2.52 -12.09
CA PRO A 109 7.13 3.89 -12.38
C PRO A 109 8.39 4.23 -11.56
N ASN A 110 9.04 5.35 -11.90
CA ASN A 110 10.18 5.85 -11.12
C ASN A 110 9.74 6.42 -9.76
N TYR A 111 8.50 6.89 -9.64
CA TYR A 111 7.93 7.43 -8.41
C TYR A 111 6.46 7.00 -8.26
N PRO A 112 5.98 6.70 -7.04
CA PRO A 112 6.76 6.57 -5.81
C PRO A 112 7.74 5.37 -5.87
N PRO A 113 8.82 5.39 -5.07
CA PRO A 113 9.75 4.25 -4.99
C PRO A 113 9.03 3.03 -4.40
N ILE A 114 9.05 1.91 -5.11
CA ILE A 114 8.33 0.68 -4.71
C ILE A 114 9.27 -0.52 -4.76
N LYS A 115 9.31 -1.28 -3.67
CA LYS A 115 10.02 -2.55 -3.58
C LYS A 115 9.06 -3.72 -3.50
N LEU A 116 9.15 -4.64 -4.45
CA LEU A 116 8.31 -5.84 -4.49
C LEU A 116 8.90 -6.98 -3.65
N TYR A 117 7.99 -7.63 -2.91
CA TYR A 117 8.27 -8.87 -2.18
C TYR A 117 7.38 -9.98 -2.73
N TYR A 118 8.00 -11.07 -3.19
CA TYR A 118 7.31 -12.17 -3.87
C TYR A 118 6.93 -13.26 -2.89
N PHE A 119 5.63 -13.49 -2.72
CA PHE A 119 5.08 -14.49 -1.81
C PHE A 119 4.47 -15.66 -2.58
N SER A 120 4.49 -16.87 -1.96
CA SER A 120 3.73 -18.02 -2.47
C SER A 120 2.24 -17.75 -2.35
N ASP A 121 1.42 -18.33 -3.21
CA ASP A 121 -0.02 -18.05 -3.29
C ASP A 121 -0.73 -18.21 -1.94
N LYS A 122 -0.46 -19.30 -1.23
CA LYS A 122 -1.03 -19.57 0.09
C LYS A 122 -0.63 -18.50 1.13
N TYR A 123 0.62 -18.06 1.12
CA TYR A 123 1.14 -17.08 2.08
C TYR A 123 0.71 -15.65 1.73
N TYR A 124 0.53 -15.38 0.43
CA TYR A 124 0.09 -14.08 -0.08
C TYR A 124 -1.34 -13.73 0.33
N VAL A 125 -2.27 -14.67 0.32
CA VAL A 125 -3.69 -14.39 0.64
C VAL A 125 -3.97 -14.35 2.14
N ASP A 126 -3.10 -14.93 2.96
CA ASP A 126 -3.27 -15.02 4.40
C ASP A 126 -3.03 -13.66 5.08
N GLY A 127 -3.96 -13.24 5.94
CA GLY A 127 -3.85 -12.02 6.73
C GLY A 127 -4.03 -10.70 5.97
N VAL A 128 -4.60 -10.73 4.77
CA VAL A 128 -4.92 -9.51 4.00
C VAL A 128 -6.15 -8.83 4.59
N GLU A 129 -5.99 -7.56 4.92
CA GLU A 129 -7.08 -6.65 5.30
C GLU A 129 -7.33 -5.63 4.18
N LYS A 130 -8.56 -5.15 4.10
CA LYS A 130 -8.96 -4.07 3.18
C LYS A 130 -9.29 -2.84 4.01
N ILE A 131 -8.64 -1.75 3.70
CA ILE A 131 -8.83 -0.47 4.38
C ILE A 131 -9.36 0.53 3.37
N ASP A 132 -10.40 1.25 3.75
CA ASP A 132 -10.94 2.35 2.95
C ASP A 132 -10.26 3.66 3.37
N ILE A 133 -9.61 4.30 2.42
CA ILE A 133 -9.03 5.62 2.58
C ILE A 133 -9.70 6.54 1.54
N ASN A 134 -10.59 7.40 2.00
CA ASN A 134 -11.30 8.36 1.15
C ASN A 134 -11.98 7.69 -0.07
N GLY A 135 -12.67 6.55 0.15
CA GLY A 135 -13.32 5.77 -0.90
C GLY A 135 -12.37 4.90 -1.74
N ASN A 136 -11.08 4.89 -1.43
CA ASN A 136 -10.10 4.07 -2.11
C ASN A 136 -9.69 2.87 -1.25
N ILE A 137 -10.03 1.67 -1.72
CA ILE A 137 -9.69 0.44 -1.00
C ILE A 137 -8.22 0.09 -1.25
N ILE A 138 -7.42 0.08 -0.19
CA ILE A 138 -6.08 -0.48 -0.17
C ILE A 138 -6.08 -1.88 0.46
N LYS A 139 -5.09 -2.69 0.12
CA LYS A 139 -4.84 -3.99 0.75
C LYS A 139 -3.57 -3.90 1.55
N ILE A 140 -3.62 -4.35 2.79
CA ILE A 140 -2.49 -4.36 3.72
C ILE A 140 -2.51 -5.66 4.52
N TYR A 141 -1.37 -6.17 4.94
CA TYR A 141 -1.37 -7.28 5.90
C TYR A 141 -1.69 -6.77 7.30
N ASN A 142 -2.45 -7.58 8.06
CA ASN A 142 -2.73 -7.27 9.47
C ASN A 142 -1.44 -7.17 10.30
N ILE A 143 -1.57 -6.57 11.46
CA ILE A 143 -0.45 -6.23 12.36
C ILE A 143 0.39 -7.46 12.69
N GLU A 144 -0.24 -8.54 13.14
CA GLU A 144 0.47 -9.74 13.63
C GLU A 144 1.25 -10.42 12.51
N LYS A 145 0.65 -10.53 11.33
CA LYS A 145 1.36 -11.04 10.16
C LYS A 145 2.51 -10.12 9.76
N THR A 146 2.31 -8.81 9.79
CA THR A 146 3.33 -7.83 9.43
C THR A 146 4.57 -7.95 10.32
N ILE A 147 4.40 -8.06 11.64
CA ILE A 147 5.50 -8.26 12.59
C ILE A 147 6.24 -9.58 12.30
N CYS A 148 5.48 -10.66 12.09
CA CYS A 148 6.08 -11.97 11.78
C CYS A 148 6.84 -11.96 10.45
N ASP A 149 6.32 -11.25 9.44
CA ASP A 149 6.99 -11.10 8.16
C ASP A 149 8.26 -10.26 8.27
N CYS A 150 8.27 -9.18 9.06
CA CYS A 150 9.48 -8.40 9.32
C CYS A 150 10.58 -9.26 9.99
N LEU A 151 10.22 -10.09 10.96
CA LEU A 151 11.15 -11.05 11.56
C LEU A 151 11.64 -12.11 10.57
N ARG A 152 10.78 -12.60 9.68
CA ARG A 152 11.16 -13.52 8.62
C ARG A 152 12.17 -12.89 7.65
N TYR A 153 12.01 -11.59 7.38
CA TYR A 153 12.90 -10.80 6.52
C TYR A 153 13.98 -10.02 7.28
N ARG A 154 14.30 -10.42 8.53
CA ARG A 154 15.28 -9.75 9.41
C ARG A 154 16.67 -9.52 8.81
N ASN A 155 17.05 -10.26 7.78
CA ASN A 155 18.30 -10.03 7.05
C ASN A 155 18.23 -8.84 6.07
N LYS A 156 17.02 -8.27 5.84
CA LYS A 156 16.76 -7.16 4.92
C LYS A 156 16.15 -5.95 5.63
N ILE A 157 15.80 -6.08 6.90
CA ILE A 157 15.16 -5.06 7.72
C ILE A 157 16.02 -4.85 8.96
N SER A 158 16.23 -3.58 9.35
CA SER A 158 16.99 -3.24 10.56
C SER A 158 16.41 -3.93 11.79
N LYS A 159 17.27 -4.44 12.64
CA LYS A 159 16.89 -5.05 13.91
C LYS A 159 16.14 -4.05 14.81
N ASP A 160 16.53 -2.78 14.78
CA ASP A 160 15.92 -1.75 15.61
C ASP A 160 14.45 -1.52 15.24
N ILE A 161 14.12 -1.48 13.93
CA ILE A 161 12.74 -1.37 13.45
C ILE A 161 11.90 -2.57 13.93
N ILE A 162 12.46 -3.78 13.87
CA ILE A 162 11.75 -4.99 14.30
C ILE A 162 11.52 -4.97 15.82
N VAL A 163 12.53 -4.63 16.60
CA VAL A 163 12.42 -4.54 18.07
C VAL A 163 11.43 -3.46 18.49
N GLU A 164 11.50 -2.28 17.87
CA GLU A 164 10.55 -1.19 18.08
C GLU A 164 9.13 -1.65 17.79
N SER A 165 8.91 -2.29 16.63
CA SER A 165 7.57 -2.74 16.24
C SER A 165 6.95 -3.75 17.20
N ILE A 166 7.75 -4.66 17.77
CA ILE A 166 7.28 -5.61 18.79
C ILE A 166 6.94 -4.88 20.08
N LYS A 167 7.79 -3.93 20.54
CA LYS A 167 7.55 -3.13 21.72
C LYS A 167 6.27 -2.33 21.63
N GLU A 168 6.06 -1.65 20.50
CA GLU A 168 4.84 -0.86 20.28
C GLU A 168 3.60 -1.76 20.19
N TYR A 169 3.70 -2.91 19.53
CA TYR A 169 2.61 -3.88 19.46
C TYR A 169 2.18 -4.37 20.85
N VAL A 170 3.13 -4.70 21.73
CA VAL A 170 2.82 -5.23 23.07
C VAL A 170 2.10 -4.19 23.94
N LYS A 171 2.32 -2.90 23.73
CA LYS A 171 1.62 -1.81 24.41
C LYS A 171 0.16 -1.64 23.95
N ARG A 172 -0.20 -2.14 22.78
CA ARG A 172 -1.55 -1.96 22.21
C ARG A 172 -2.61 -2.69 23.03
N LYS A 173 -3.76 -2.05 23.17
CA LYS A 173 -4.94 -2.65 23.84
C LYS A 173 -5.60 -3.74 23.00
N ASP A 174 -5.51 -3.62 21.67
CA ASP A 174 -6.09 -4.52 20.67
C ASP A 174 -5.13 -5.65 20.25
N LYS A 175 -3.98 -5.81 20.92
CA LYS A 175 -3.05 -6.91 20.65
C LYS A 175 -3.69 -8.27 20.80
N ASN A 176 -3.35 -9.18 19.89
CA ASN A 176 -3.79 -10.57 19.92
C ASN A 176 -2.59 -11.51 19.88
N ILE A 177 -2.10 -11.90 21.06
CA ILE A 177 -0.90 -12.75 21.19
C ILE A 177 -1.13 -14.13 20.54
N SER A 178 -2.33 -14.71 20.68
CA SER A 178 -2.65 -15.99 20.04
C SER A 178 -2.55 -15.92 18.51
N LYS A 179 -3.08 -14.84 17.91
CA LYS A 179 -3.00 -14.59 16.48
C LYS A 179 -1.55 -14.35 16.04
N LEU A 180 -0.76 -13.60 16.84
CA LEU A 180 0.66 -13.38 16.61
C LEU A 180 1.43 -14.69 16.57
N MET A 181 1.24 -15.57 17.57
CA MET A 181 1.92 -16.86 17.67
C MET A 181 1.52 -17.82 16.54
N ASN A 182 0.28 -17.75 16.04
CA ASN A 182 -0.15 -18.51 14.87
C ASN A 182 0.62 -18.05 13.61
N TYR A 183 0.71 -16.75 13.36
CA TYR A 183 1.51 -16.24 12.23
C TYR A 183 3.00 -16.50 12.41
N ALA A 184 3.52 -16.41 13.63
CA ALA A 184 4.91 -16.73 13.93
C ALA A 184 5.26 -18.19 13.57
N THR A 185 4.36 -19.12 13.82
CA THR A 185 4.50 -20.53 13.44
C THR A 185 4.53 -20.69 11.90
N LYS A 186 3.58 -20.04 11.19
CA LYS A 186 3.53 -20.06 9.72
C LYS A 186 4.77 -19.41 9.08
N ALA A 187 5.28 -18.36 9.69
CA ALA A 187 6.47 -17.63 9.24
C ALA A 187 7.81 -18.32 9.64
N LYS A 188 7.76 -19.36 10.49
CA LYS A 188 8.93 -20.05 11.07
C LYS A 188 9.81 -19.12 11.92
N VAL A 189 9.18 -18.25 12.71
CA VAL A 189 9.85 -17.29 13.62
C VAL A 189 9.32 -17.38 15.05
N ARG A 190 8.60 -18.45 15.40
CA ARG A 190 7.95 -18.63 16.69
C ARG A 190 8.91 -18.47 17.87
N ASP A 191 10.03 -19.19 17.86
CA ASP A 191 11.00 -19.18 18.95
C ASP A 191 11.63 -17.80 19.16
N VAL A 192 11.76 -17.05 18.06
CA VAL A 192 12.30 -15.69 18.12
C VAL A 192 11.29 -14.73 18.73
N ILE A 193 10.05 -14.76 18.26
CA ILE A 193 8.98 -13.88 18.78
C ILE A 193 8.67 -14.18 20.23
N GLN A 194 8.65 -15.45 20.62
CA GLN A 194 8.38 -15.88 21.98
C GLN A 194 9.36 -15.24 22.98
N LYS A 195 10.66 -15.24 22.66
CA LYS A 195 11.69 -14.59 23.50
C LYS A 195 11.44 -13.09 23.68
N TYR A 196 10.97 -12.39 22.63
CA TYR A 196 10.63 -10.97 22.76
C TYR A 196 9.38 -10.75 23.61
N VAL A 197 8.35 -11.56 23.42
CA VAL A 197 7.09 -11.45 24.18
C VAL A 197 7.33 -11.75 25.67
N GLU A 198 8.08 -12.79 26.01
CA GLU A 198 8.40 -13.16 27.41
C GLU A 198 9.17 -12.06 28.15
N VAL A 199 9.96 -11.25 27.45
CA VAL A 199 10.75 -10.17 28.07
C VAL A 199 9.93 -8.86 28.15
N LEU A 200 8.92 -8.68 27.31
CA LEU A 200 8.20 -7.40 27.16
C LEU A 200 6.78 -7.41 27.76
N VAL A 201 6.25 -8.56 28.10
CA VAL A 201 4.95 -8.77 28.76
C VAL A 201 5.14 -9.21 30.18
#